data_d4ffa37b4ab662aca4bcbdfb73a566c3
#
_entry.id   d4ffa37b4ab662aca4bcbdfb73a566c3
#
_cell.length_a   1.000
_cell.length_b   1.000
_cell.length_c   1.000
_cell.angle_alpha   90.00
_cell.angle_beta   90.00
_cell.angle_gamma   90.00
#
_symmetry.space_group_name_H-M   'P 1'
#
loop_
_entity.id
_entity.type
_entity.pdbx_description
1 polymer ?
#
loop_
_entity_poly.entity_id
_entity_poly.type
_entity_poly.pdbx_seq_one_letter_code
_entity_poly.pdbx_strand_id
1 'polypeptide(L)'
;SPSVTLLFTDDVILKLKQSGIKAVSLSLDGPDEKTHDSFRGVDGVFRRTIDIWQKLVKSGIKVQINTTVSRFNVEKLPDIFFLVAQNRAMTWSVFFLVEVGRAFGKQDIQITPQEFEDIANFLYDAGEYIWVKTTEGHHFKRVFIQREVLSEKGLDFREHMQIGDLYLYLSEKLMFYVHKGNFGKVKRRTPMNVNAGRGFIFISKNGDVFPSGFLPIKAGSVRQKSIVEIYRNSEVLRSLRNYELLKGKCKVCEFREVCGGSRSRAYAYTKDPFESEPLCIWKPGSSQIFSSVFLKQEQSD
;
A
#
# COMPACT_ATOMS: atom_id res chain seq x y z
N SER A 1 1.07 -0.45 -15.87
CA SER A 1 0.54 0.71 -15.10
C SER A 1 0.73 2.00 -15.90
N PRO A 2 -0.07 2.24 -16.94
CA PRO A 2 0.01 3.44 -17.76
C PRO A 2 -0.62 4.65 -17.07
N SER A 3 -0.17 5.85 -17.44
CA SER A 3 -0.92 7.08 -17.19
C SER A 3 -2.06 7.22 -18.19
N VAL A 4 -3.24 7.69 -17.74
CA VAL A 4 -4.39 7.91 -18.61
C VAL A 4 -4.22 9.26 -19.33
N THR A 5 -3.37 9.27 -20.35
CA THR A 5 -3.16 10.41 -21.25
C THR A 5 -4.11 10.36 -22.43
N LEU A 6 -4.13 11.40 -23.27
CA LEU A 6 -4.88 11.43 -24.53
C LEU A 6 -4.48 10.31 -25.50
N LEU A 7 -3.29 9.72 -25.31
CA LEU A 7 -2.81 8.58 -26.11
C LEU A 7 -3.40 7.23 -25.67
N PHE A 8 -4.13 7.17 -24.56
CA PHE A 8 -4.78 5.94 -24.11
C PHE A 8 -6.17 5.82 -24.78
N THR A 9 -6.17 5.41 -26.02
CA THR A 9 -7.36 5.31 -26.89
C THR A 9 -8.00 3.91 -26.87
N ASP A 10 -9.16 3.77 -27.50
CA ASP A 10 -9.85 2.48 -27.66
C ASP A 10 -8.98 1.47 -28.47
N ASP A 11 -8.20 1.96 -29.45
CA ASP A 11 -7.22 1.14 -30.18
C ASP A 11 -6.13 0.57 -29.25
N VAL A 12 -5.66 1.35 -28.27
CA VAL A 12 -4.72 0.86 -27.27
C VAL A 12 -5.34 -0.23 -26.41
N ILE A 13 -6.62 -0.08 -26.00
CA ILE A 13 -7.35 -1.12 -25.24
C ILE A 13 -7.46 -2.42 -26.05
N LEU A 14 -7.79 -2.30 -27.34
CA LEU A 14 -7.85 -3.45 -28.23
C LEU A 14 -6.49 -4.16 -28.35
N LYS A 15 -5.41 -3.41 -28.56
CA LYS A 15 -4.05 -3.95 -28.62
C LYS A 15 -3.62 -4.62 -27.33
N LEU A 16 -3.94 -4.04 -26.14
CA LEU A 16 -3.67 -4.65 -24.85
C LEU A 16 -4.37 -6.00 -24.72
N LYS A 17 -5.65 -6.07 -25.13
CA LYS A 17 -6.42 -7.32 -25.12
C LYS A 17 -5.83 -8.37 -26.05
N GLN A 18 -5.51 -8.01 -27.28
CA GLN A 18 -4.88 -8.88 -28.27
C GLN A 18 -3.53 -9.39 -27.81
N SER A 19 -2.76 -8.57 -27.11
CA SER A 19 -1.46 -8.95 -26.51
C SER A 19 -1.61 -9.83 -25.26
N GLY A 20 -2.83 -10.24 -24.89
CA GLY A 20 -3.06 -11.12 -23.75
C GLY A 20 -2.93 -10.47 -22.38
N ILE A 21 -2.90 -9.14 -22.29
CA ILE A 21 -2.84 -8.42 -21.00
C ILE A 21 -4.08 -8.73 -20.17
N LYS A 22 -3.86 -9.20 -18.93
CA LYS A 22 -4.93 -9.65 -18.03
C LYS A 22 -5.41 -8.55 -17.08
N ALA A 23 -4.54 -7.61 -16.75
CA ALA A 23 -4.86 -6.53 -15.81
C ALA A 23 -4.08 -5.25 -16.13
N VAL A 24 -4.69 -4.10 -15.83
CA VAL A 24 -4.12 -2.77 -15.96
C VAL A 24 -4.31 -2.03 -14.63
N SER A 25 -3.29 -1.28 -14.20
CA SER A 25 -3.41 -0.41 -13.02
C SER A 25 -3.61 1.04 -13.48
N LEU A 26 -4.63 1.69 -12.96
CA LEU A 26 -4.91 3.11 -13.18
C LEU A 26 -4.77 3.87 -11.86
N SER A 27 -4.46 5.15 -11.95
CA SER A 27 -4.35 6.01 -10.76
C SER A 27 -5.63 6.79 -10.54
N LEU A 28 -6.10 6.82 -9.28
CA LEU A 28 -7.24 7.62 -8.84
C LEU A 28 -6.95 8.15 -7.42
N ASP A 29 -6.63 9.44 -7.29
CA ASP A 29 -6.24 10.05 -6.01
C ASP A 29 -7.31 11.00 -5.44
N GLY A 30 -8.48 11.06 -6.07
CA GLY A 30 -9.64 11.81 -5.63
C GLY A 30 -10.93 11.22 -6.17
N PRO A 31 -12.07 11.47 -5.50
CA PRO A 31 -13.37 10.97 -5.91
C PRO A 31 -14.05 11.83 -6.98
N ASP A 32 -13.47 12.97 -7.30
CA ASP A 32 -13.99 13.99 -8.21
C ASP A 32 -12.86 14.66 -9.00
N GLU A 33 -13.26 15.44 -10.02
CA GLU A 33 -12.33 16.19 -10.87
C GLU A 33 -11.47 17.16 -10.07
N LYS A 34 -12.09 17.92 -9.17
CA LYS A 34 -11.38 18.93 -8.38
C LYS A 34 -10.23 18.31 -7.59
N THR A 35 -10.50 17.24 -6.90
CA THR A 35 -9.51 16.58 -6.04
C THR A 35 -8.46 15.83 -6.88
N HIS A 36 -8.89 15.04 -7.85
CA HIS A 36 -7.98 14.21 -8.64
C HIS A 36 -7.10 15.02 -9.58
N ASP A 37 -7.71 15.94 -10.35
CA ASP A 37 -7.00 16.73 -11.35
C ASP A 37 -6.01 17.69 -10.69
N SER A 38 -6.39 18.33 -9.55
CA SER A 38 -5.48 19.15 -8.75
C SER A 38 -4.29 18.37 -8.23
N PHE A 39 -4.51 17.14 -7.73
CA PHE A 39 -3.43 16.27 -7.26
C PHE A 39 -2.48 15.87 -8.41
N ARG A 40 -3.01 15.63 -9.59
CA ARG A 40 -2.24 15.26 -10.79
C ARG A 40 -1.62 16.44 -11.52
N GLY A 41 -2.15 17.64 -11.34
CA GLY A 41 -1.76 18.86 -12.06
C GLY A 41 -2.15 18.81 -13.54
N VAL A 42 -3.23 18.10 -13.89
CA VAL A 42 -3.71 17.95 -15.28
C VAL A 42 -5.23 17.89 -15.30
N ASP A 43 -5.86 18.86 -15.97
CA ASP A 43 -7.31 18.96 -16.08
C ASP A 43 -7.92 17.83 -16.93
N GLY A 44 -9.11 17.38 -16.53
CA GLY A 44 -9.91 16.37 -17.22
C GLY A 44 -9.36 14.95 -17.11
N VAL A 45 -8.30 14.71 -16.30
CA VAL A 45 -7.73 13.36 -16.15
C VAL A 45 -8.66 12.45 -15.34
N PHE A 46 -9.44 13.01 -14.41
CA PHE A 46 -10.46 12.24 -13.68
C PHE A 46 -11.46 11.59 -14.62
N ARG A 47 -12.12 12.40 -15.46
CA ARG A 47 -13.14 11.92 -16.43
C ARG A 47 -12.56 10.85 -17.35
N ARG A 48 -11.36 11.10 -17.91
CA ARG A 48 -10.67 10.13 -18.74
C ARG A 48 -10.37 8.83 -18.00
N THR A 49 -9.94 8.92 -16.73
CA THR A 49 -9.66 7.73 -15.93
C THR A 49 -10.90 6.88 -15.74
N ILE A 50 -12.05 7.49 -15.42
CA ILE A 50 -13.32 6.75 -15.27
C ILE A 50 -13.77 6.13 -16.62
N ASP A 51 -13.70 6.88 -17.74
CA ASP A 51 -14.06 6.36 -19.07
C ASP A 51 -13.19 5.17 -19.48
N ILE A 52 -11.87 5.30 -19.41
CA ILE A 52 -10.93 4.23 -19.75
C ILE A 52 -11.10 3.02 -18.82
N TRP A 53 -11.33 3.24 -17.54
CA TRP A 53 -11.62 2.16 -16.60
C TRP A 53 -12.84 1.35 -17.01
N GLN A 54 -13.95 2.02 -17.29
CA GLN A 54 -15.19 1.35 -17.74
C GLN A 54 -14.98 0.58 -19.04
N LYS A 55 -14.24 1.14 -20.00
CA LYS A 55 -13.89 0.48 -21.27
C LYS A 55 -13.02 -0.75 -21.06
N LEU A 56 -12.01 -0.68 -20.18
CA LEU A 56 -11.18 -1.84 -19.82
C LEU A 56 -12.01 -2.97 -19.22
N VAL A 57 -12.89 -2.66 -18.26
CA VAL A 57 -13.80 -3.65 -17.64
C VAL A 57 -14.72 -4.28 -18.67
N LYS A 58 -15.35 -3.47 -19.54
CA LYS A 58 -16.20 -3.97 -20.66
C LYS A 58 -15.42 -4.87 -21.62
N SER A 59 -14.11 -4.62 -21.79
CA SER A 59 -13.23 -5.44 -22.63
C SER A 59 -12.75 -6.73 -21.96
N GLY A 60 -13.12 -6.97 -20.69
CA GLY A 60 -12.70 -8.14 -19.90
C GLY A 60 -11.29 -8.01 -19.31
N ILE A 61 -10.68 -6.82 -19.36
CA ILE A 61 -9.39 -6.54 -18.72
C ILE A 61 -9.65 -6.11 -17.27
N LYS A 62 -9.04 -6.80 -16.32
CA LYS A 62 -9.15 -6.47 -14.90
C LYS A 62 -8.47 -5.14 -14.59
N VAL A 63 -9.09 -4.33 -13.74
CA VAL A 63 -8.53 -3.02 -13.36
C VAL A 63 -8.14 -3.02 -11.89
N GLN A 64 -6.91 -2.60 -11.61
CA GLN A 64 -6.46 -2.22 -10.28
C GLN A 64 -6.48 -0.70 -10.19
N ILE A 65 -6.99 -0.14 -9.11
CA ILE A 65 -6.90 1.29 -8.83
C ILE A 65 -5.77 1.55 -7.83
N ASN A 66 -4.91 2.50 -8.17
CA ASN A 66 -3.84 2.99 -7.31
C ASN A 66 -4.23 4.36 -6.75
N THR A 67 -4.26 4.50 -5.44
CA THR A 67 -4.50 5.77 -4.74
C THR A 67 -3.31 6.10 -3.88
N THR A 68 -2.71 7.28 -4.06
CA THR A 68 -1.66 7.78 -3.18
C THR A 68 -2.29 8.59 -2.06
N VAL A 69 -2.11 8.15 -0.83
CA VAL A 69 -2.63 8.85 0.35
C VAL A 69 -1.74 10.04 0.70
N SER A 70 -2.38 11.16 0.95
CA SER A 70 -1.79 12.41 1.43
C SER A 70 -2.85 13.21 2.20
N ARG A 71 -2.47 14.28 2.88
CA ARG A 71 -3.42 15.18 3.58
C ARG A 71 -4.54 15.72 2.69
N PHE A 72 -4.32 15.81 1.38
CA PHE A 72 -5.34 16.31 0.45
C PHE A 72 -6.52 15.37 0.25
N ASN A 73 -6.35 14.08 0.54
CA ASN A 73 -7.37 13.07 0.23
C ASN A 73 -7.67 12.07 1.36
N VAL A 74 -7.09 12.21 2.55
CA VAL A 74 -7.34 11.26 3.65
C VAL A 74 -8.82 11.11 3.97
N GLU A 75 -9.57 12.22 4.08
CA GLU A 75 -11.00 12.23 4.36
C GLU A 75 -11.87 11.79 3.19
N LYS A 76 -11.28 11.71 1.98
CA LYS A 76 -11.94 11.28 0.75
C LYS A 76 -11.79 9.78 0.44
N LEU A 77 -11.09 9.04 1.29
CA LEU A 77 -10.86 7.62 1.06
C LEU A 77 -12.15 6.79 0.97
N PRO A 78 -13.21 7.04 1.76
CA PRO A 78 -14.48 6.34 1.60
C PRO A 78 -15.20 6.67 0.28
N ASP A 79 -15.10 7.92 -0.17
CA ASP A 79 -15.66 8.32 -1.47
C ASP A 79 -14.93 7.62 -2.63
N ILE A 80 -13.60 7.52 -2.54
CA ILE A 80 -12.78 6.76 -3.50
C ILE A 80 -13.14 5.28 -3.42
N PHE A 81 -13.26 4.70 -2.21
CA PHE A 81 -13.72 3.31 -2.03
C PHE A 81 -15.04 3.05 -2.78
N PHE A 82 -16.02 3.96 -2.64
CA PHE A 82 -17.30 3.81 -3.30
C PHE A 82 -17.14 3.71 -4.83
N LEU A 83 -16.34 4.60 -5.45
CA LEU A 83 -16.06 4.53 -6.88
C LEU A 83 -15.35 3.23 -7.26
N VAL A 84 -14.39 2.79 -6.45
CA VAL A 84 -13.59 1.59 -6.69
C VAL A 84 -14.47 0.34 -6.65
N ALA A 85 -15.36 0.24 -5.68
CA ALA A 85 -16.30 -0.86 -5.54
C ALA A 85 -17.38 -0.84 -6.63
N GLN A 86 -17.98 0.33 -6.88
CA GLN A 86 -19.04 0.50 -7.88
C GLN A 86 -18.60 0.18 -9.31
N ASN A 87 -17.39 0.59 -9.69
CA ASN A 87 -16.82 0.32 -11.01
C ASN A 87 -16.07 -1.03 -11.09
N ARG A 88 -16.25 -1.91 -10.10
CA ARG A 88 -15.75 -3.30 -10.09
C ARG A 88 -14.23 -3.39 -10.31
N ALA A 89 -13.45 -2.56 -9.62
CA ALA A 89 -12.02 -2.78 -9.60
C ALA A 89 -11.69 -4.15 -9.01
N MET A 90 -10.72 -4.82 -9.59
CA MET A 90 -10.22 -6.09 -9.05
C MET A 90 -9.52 -5.90 -7.69
N THR A 91 -8.82 -4.79 -7.53
CA THR A 91 -8.01 -4.50 -6.34
C THR A 91 -7.88 -2.99 -6.17
N TRP A 92 -8.01 -2.52 -4.95
CA TRP A 92 -7.63 -1.18 -4.53
C TRP A 92 -6.23 -1.21 -3.93
N SER A 93 -5.27 -0.56 -4.56
CA SER A 93 -3.88 -0.46 -4.11
C SER A 93 -3.62 0.91 -3.53
N VAL A 94 -3.44 0.98 -2.22
CA VAL A 94 -3.24 2.23 -1.49
C VAL A 94 -1.75 2.44 -1.24
N PHE A 95 -1.22 3.53 -1.78
CA PHE A 95 0.17 3.93 -1.67
C PHE A 95 0.33 4.96 -0.56
N PHE A 96 1.17 4.66 0.40
CA PHE A 96 1.54 5.63 1.42
C PHE A 96 2.75 6.42 0.95
N LEU A 97 2.60 7.74 0.91
CA LEU A 97 3.61 8.64 0.37
C LEU A 97 4.97 8.44 1.05
N VAL A 98 6.02 8.43 0.24
CA VAL A 98 7.42 8.50 0.68
C VAL A 98 8.01 9.79 0.12
N GLU A 99 8.74 10.55 0.94
CA GLU A 99 9.37 11.82 0.57
C GLU A 99 10.58 11.62 -0.35
N VAL A 100 10.29 11.22 -1.60
CA VAL A 100 11.31 11.06 -2.65
C VAL A 100 10.86 11.74 -3.94
N GLY A 101 11.80 12.10 -4.79
CA GLY A 101 11.51 12.74 -6.07
C GLY A 101 10.74 14.06 -5.89
N ARG A 102 9.57 14.22 -6.54
CA ARG A 102 8.76 15.44 -6.47
C ARG A 102 8.10 15.70 -5.11
N ALA A 103 8.03 14.69 -4.25
CA ALA A 103 7.50 14.82 -2.90
C ALA A 103 8.57 15.21 -1.86
N PHE A 104 9.84 15.32 -2.28
CA PHE A 104 10.93 15.69 -1.38
C PHE A 104 10.72 17.10 -0.81
N GLY A 105 10.82 17.23 0.51
CA GLY A 105 10.65 18.50 1.23
C GLY A 105 9.20 19.00 1.37
N LYS A 106 8.20 18.22 0.92
CA LYS A 106 6.78 18.55 1.07
C LYS A 106 6.18 17.89 2.30
N GLN A 107 6.61 18.28 3.48
CA GLN A 107 6.12 17.74 4.75
C GLN A 107 4.65 18.08 5.02
N ASP A 108 4.16 19.17 4.46
CA ASP A 108 2.78 19.65 4.56
C ASP A 108 1.75 18.69 3.97
N ILE A 109 2.17 17.83 3.04
CA ILE A 109 1.28 16.82 2.43
C ILE A 109 1.32 15.45 3.11
N GLN A 110 2.22 15.26 4.07
CA GLN A 110 2.36 14.00 4.80
C GLN A 110 1.22 13.82 5.82
N ILE A 111 0.78 12.59 5.96
CA ILE A 111 -0.11 12.18 7.05
C ILE A 111 0.69 11.98 8.34
N THR A 112 0.02 12.14 9.47
CA THR A 112 0.61 11.86 10.78
C THR A 112 0.70 10.35 11.05
N PRO A 113 1.51 9.91 12.03
CA PRO A 113 1.53 8.51 12.45
C PRO A 113 0.17 7.97 12.91
N GLN A 114 -0.66 8.81 13.58
CA GLN A 114 -2.01 8.42 13.99
C GLN A 114 -2.94 8.27 12.79
N GLU A 115 -2.93 9.22 11.86
CA GLU A 115 -3.71 9.11 10.61
C GLU A 115 -3.32 7.85 9.82
N PHE A 116 -2.03 7.47 9.83
CA PHE A 116 -1.61 6.22 9.20
C PHE A 116 -2.28 5.00 9.85
N GLU A 117 -2.30 4.94 11.18
CA GLU A 117 -2.93 3.85 11.93
C GLU A 117 -4.43 3.78 11.65
N ASP A 118 -5.08 4.94 11.66
CA ASP A 118 -6.51 5.08 11.37
C ASP A 118 -6.86 4.60 9.95
N ILE A 119 -6.07 5.00 8.97
CA ILE A 119 -6.24 4.56 7.58
C ILE A 119 -5.99 3.06 7.46
N ALA A 120 -5.00 2.50 8.15
CA ALA A 120 -4.74 1.07 8.12
C ALA A 120 -5.92 0.26 8.68
N ASN A 121 -6.56 0.72 9.76
CA ASN A 121 -7.78 0.12 10.31
C ASN A 121 -8.96 0.26 9.33
N PHE A 122 -9.16 1.45 8.74
CA PHE A 122 -10.17 1.65 7.69
C PHE A 122 -9.97 0.71 6.50
N LEU A 123 -8.74 0.53 6.04
CA LEU A 123 -8.43 -0.37 4.92
C LEU A 123 -8.67 -1.84 5.26
N TYR A 124 -8.51 -2.22 6.53
CA TYR A 124 -8.89 -3.56 6.99
C TYR A 124 -10.40 -3.77 6.84
N ASP A 125 -11.23 -2.79 7.25
CA ASP A 125 -12.69 -2.87 7.11
C ASP A 125 -13.13 -2.81 5.64
N ALA A 126 -12.58 -1.91 4.85
CA ALA A 126 -12.82 -1.84 3.39
C ALA A 126 -12.47 -3.16 2.69
N GLY A 127 -11.51 -3.91 3.22
CA GLY A 127 -11.10 -5.23 2.75
C GLY A 127 -12.19 -6.30 2.84
N GLU A 128 -13.28 -6.07 3.56
CA GLU A 128 -14.48 -6.93 3.54
C GLU A 128 -15.29 -6.83 2.24
N TYR A 129 -15.11 -5.76 1.48
CA TYR A 129 -15.94 -5.45 0.31
C TYR A 129 -15.16 -5.41 -1.00
N ILE A 130 -13.85 -5.22 -0.92
CA ILE A 130 -12.94 -5.19 -2.07
C ILE A 130 -11.56 -5.67 -1.66
N TRP A 131 -10.81 -6.28 -2.58
CA TRP A 131 -9.43 -6.62 -2.30
C TRP A 131 -8.56 -5.38 -2.17
N VAL A 132 -8.00 -5.19 -0.98
CA VAL A 132 -7.08 -4.11 -0.64
C VAL A 132 -5.65 -4.63 -0.60
N LYS A 133 -4.71 -3.81 -1.06
CA LYS A 133 -3.28 -3.97 -0.79
C LYS A 133 -2.64 -2.60 -0.55
N THR A 134 -1.52 -2.59 0.16
CA THR A 134 -0.77 -1.37 0.42
C THR A 134 0.61 -1.40 -0.22
N THR A 135 1.13 -0.24 -0.60
CA THR A 135 2.51 -0.02 -1.03
C THR A 135 3.12 1.03 -0.11
N GLU A 136 4.33 0.76 0.41
CA GLU A 136 5.01 1.56 1.47
C GLU A 136 4.14 1.76 2.73
N GLY A 137 3.11 0.92 2.87
CA GLY A 137 2.17 0.84 4.00
C GLY A 137 2.35 -0.43 4.81
N HIS A 138 3.58 -0.76 5.20
CA HIS A 138 3.91 -2.05 5.84
C HIS A 138 3.21 -2.26 7.20
N HIS A 139 2.86 -1.17 7.91
CA HIS A 139 2.09 -1.24 9.17
C HIS A 139 0.74 -1.92 8.98
N PHE A 140 0.13 -1.81 7.81
CA PHE A 140 -1.13 -2.49 7.49
C PHE A 140 -1.05 -4.01 7.76
N LYS A 141 0.12 -4.63 7.55
CA LYS A 141 0.30 -6.06 7.85
C LYS A 141 0.15 -6.33 9.35
N ARG A 142 0.73 -5.46 10.20
CA ARG A 142 0.58 -5.55 11.66
C ARG A 142 -0.88 -5.34 12.06
N VAL A 143 -1.51 -4.26 11.60
CA VAL A 143 -2.91 -3.96 11.88
C VAL A 143 -3.80 -5.12 11.45
N PHE A 144 -3.58 -5.68 10.26
CA PHE A 144 -4.31 -6.85 9.76
C PHE A 144 -4.23 -8.02 10.74
N ILE A 145 -3.02 -8.41 11.17
CA ILE A 145 -2.82 -9.51 12.13
C ILE A 145 -3.50 -9.20 13.47
N GLN A 146 -3.33 -7.99 13.98
CA GLN A 146 -3.94 -7.57 15.24
C GLN A 146 -5.47 -7.68 15.18
N ARG A 147 -6.10 -7.20 14.10
CA ARG A 147 -7.55 -7.27 13.88
C ARG A 147 -8.05 -8.71 13.76
N GLU A 148 -7.32 -9.57 13.04
CA GLU A 148 -7.68 -11.01 12.93
C GLU A 148 -7.60 -11.69 14.30
N VAL A 149 -6.50 -11.49 15.05
CA VAL A 149 -6.32 -12.09 16.39
C VAL A 149 -7.40 -11.65 17.37
N LEU A 150 -7.76 -10.37 17.37
CA LEU A 150 -8.80 -9.85 18.24
C LEU A 150 -10.18 -10.40 17.86
N SER A 151 -10.45 -10.49 16.56
CA SER A 151 -11.69 -11.08 16.03
C SER A 151 -11.81 -12.57 16.40
N GLU A 152 -10.74 -13.35 16.26
CA GLU A 152 -10.72 -14.77 16.65
C GLU A 152 -10.95 -14.98 18.16
N LYS A 153 -10.52 -14.02 18.98
CA LYS A 153 -10.74 -14.04 20.45
C LYS A 153 -12.08 -13.45 20.88
N GLY A 154 -12.88 -12.90 19.96
CA GLY A 154 -14.13 -12.20 20.28
C GLY A 154 -13.93 -10.89 21.05
N LEU A 155 -12.76 -10.23 20.93
CA LEU A 155 -12.41 -8.98 21.60
C LEU A 155 -12.70 -7.78 20.71
N ASP A 156 -13.21 -6.69 21.33
CA ASP A 156 -13.37 -5.42 20.60
C ASP A 156 -12.00 -4.78 20.36
N PHE A 157 -11.64 -4.62 19.10
CA PHE A 157 -10.36 -4.03 18.73
C PHE A 157 -10.21 -2.57 19.20
N ARG A 158 -11.31 -1.85 19.43
CA ARG A 158 -11.28 -0.45 19.89
C ARG A 158 -10.71 -0.33 21.31
N GLU A 159 -10.83 -1.38 22.12
CA GLU A 159 -10.26 -1.42 23.47
C GLU A 159 -8.78 -1.79 23.48
N HIS A 160 -8.27 -2.39 22.38
CA HIS A 160 -6.93 -2.97 22.32
C HIS A 160 -6.00 -2.32 21.29
N MET A 161 -6.51 -1.43 20.45
CA MET A 161 -5.77 -0.72 19.43
C MET A 161 -5.94 0.79 19.57
N GLN A 162 -4.95 1.54 19.09
CA GLN A 162 -5.01 3.00 19.09
C GLN A 162 -5.87 3.46 17.91
N ILE A 163 -7.10 3.87 18.22
CA ILE A 163 -8.09 4.35 17.25
C ILE A 163 -8.25 5.86 17.43
N GLY A 164 -8.07 6.63 16.35
CA GLY A 164 -8.26 8.07 16.33
C GLY A 164 -9.57 8.50 15.65
N ASP A 165 -9.84 9.79 15.71
CA ASP A 165 -11.08 10.39 15.16
C ASP A 165 -11.20 10.19 13.65
N LEU A 166 -10.07 10.17 12.93
CA LEU A 166 -10.08 9.93 11.49
C LEU A 166 -10.65 8.54 11.17
N TYR A 167 -10.27 7.49 11.91
CA TYR A 167 -10.84 6.17 11.70
C TYR A 167 -12.36 6.16 11.92
N LEU A 168 -12.86 6.80 12.98
CA LEU A 168 -14.30 6.85 13.28
C LEU A 168 -15.05 7.49 12.11
N TYR A 169 -14.57 8.63 11.62
CA TYR A 169 -15.13 9.31 10.45
C TYR A 169 -15.11 8.45 9.18
N LEU A 170 -13.95 7.84 8.87
CA LEU A 170 -13.79 7.00 7.68
C LEU A 170 -14.68 5.75 7.73
N SER A 171 -14.80 5.13 8.91
CA SER A 171 -15.60 3.93 9.14
C SER A 171 -17.10 4.22 9.00
N GLU A 172 -17.59 5.32 9.57
CA GLU A 172 -18.98 5.76 9.42
C GLU A 172 -19.34 5.96 7.94
N LYS A 173 -18.51 6.70 7.21
CA LYS A 173 -18.71 6.91 5.79
C LYS A 173 -18.60 5.62 4.96
N LEU A 174 -17.68 4.72 5.32
CA LEU A 174 -17.58 3.43 4.67
C LEU A 174 -18.91 2.68 4.75
N MET A 175 -19.48 2.59 5.96
CA MET A 175 -20.76 1.88 6.17
C MET A 175 -21.91 2.54 5.42
N PHE A 176 -21.95 3.88 5.38
CA PHE A 176 -22.92 4.59 4.55
C PHE A 176 -22.80 4.17 3.07
N TYR A 177 -21.58 4.12 2.51
CA TYR A 177 -21.37 3.75 1.11
C TYR A 177 -21.59 2.26 0.85
N VAL A 178 -21.30 1.39 1.79
CA VAL A 178 -21.60 -0.04 1.69
C VAL A 178 -23.11 -0.25 1.54
N HIS A 179 -23.92 0.40 2.38
CA HIS A 179 -25.36 0.32 2.29
C HIS A 179 -25.90 0.95 0.98
N LYS A 180 -25.42 2.15 0.65
CA LYS A 180 -25.83 2.86 -0.58
C LYS A 180 -25.53 2.06 -1.85
N GLY A 181 -24.38 1.38 -1.91
CA GLY A 181 -23.95 0.57 -3.06
C GLY A 181 -24.44 -0.86 -3.01
N ASN A 182 -25.06 -1.28 -1.91
CA ASN A 182 -25.48 -2.68 -1.65
C ASN A 182 -24.31 -3.67 -1.90
N PHE A 183 -23.11 -3.35 -1.40
CA PHE A 183 -21.93 -4.16 -1.62
C PHE A 183 -21.94 -5.40 -0.75
N GLY A 184 -21.79 -6.57 -1.37
CA GLY A 184 -21.64 -7.84 -0.66
C GLY A 184 -20.23 -8.00 -0.10
N LYS A 185 -20.11 -8.76 1.01
CA LYS A 185 -18.82 -9.10 1.60
C LYS A 185 -18.02 -10.06 0.73
N VAL A 186 -16.72 -9.86 0.69
CA VAL A 186 -15.72 -10.74 0.08
C VAL A 186 -14.74 -11.24 1.14
N LYS A 187 -14.06 -12.34 0.89
CA LYS A 187 -12.97 -12.76 1.78
C LYS A 187 -11.82 -11.76 1.68
N ARG A 188 -11.41 -11.21 2.83
CA ARG A 188 -10.23 -10.33 2.91
C ARG A 188 -9.00 -11.03 2.35
N ARG A 189 -8.19 -10.29 1.64
CA ARG A 189 -6.92 -10.79 1.13
C ARG A 189 -5.84 -10.56 2.18
N THR A 190 -5.22 -11.63 2.63
CA THR A 190 -4.04 -11.57 3.51
C THR A 190 -2.92 -10.77 2.84
N PRO A 191 -2.34 -9.76 3.52
CA PRO A 191 -1.24 -8.99 2.97
C PRO A 191 -0.02 -9.88 2.66
N MET A 192 0.58 -9.68 1.49
CA MET A 192 1.79 -10.41 1.10
C MET A 192 2.98 -9.99 1.97
N ASN A 193 3.81 -10.97 2.36
CA ASN A 193 5.03 -10.71 3.12
C ASN A 193 6.18 -10.24 2.22
N VAL A 194 6.03 -9.05 1.59
CA VAL A 194 7.03 -8.40 0.73
C VAL A 194 7.50 -7.10 1.35
N ASN A 195 8.76 -6.72 1.08
CA ASN A 195 9.34 -5.43 1.46
C ASN A 195 10.41 -5.04 0.45
N ALA A 196 10.98 -3.85 0.53
CA ALA A 196 12.09 -3.43 -0.31
C ALA A 196 13.24 -4.46 -0.28
N GLY A 197 13.58 -5.02 -1.42
CA GLY A 197 14.61 -6.07 -1.55
C GLY A 197 14.19 -7.48 -1.08
N ARG A 198 12.94 -7.66 -0.62
CA ARG A 198 12.36 -8.93 -0.21
C ARG A 198 11.07 -9.24 -0.97
N GLY A 199 11.14 -10.18 -1.92
CA GLY A 199 10.03 -10.52 -2.82
C GLY A 199 9.70 -9.44 -3.85
N PHE A 200 10.45 -8.33 -3.85
CA PHE A 200 10.28 -7.22 -4.75
C PHE A 200 11.62 -6.49 -4.99
N ILE A 201 11.85 -6.05 -6.22
CA ILE A 201 12.95 -5.17 -6.63
C ILE A 201 12.47 -4.24 -7.73
N PHE A 202 13.22 -3.19 -7.99
CA PHE A 202 12.99 -2.25 -9.08
C PHE A 202 14.20 -2.21 -10.02
N ILE A 203 13.95 -2.20 -11.33
CA ILE A 203 14.98 -2.04 -12.36
C ILE A 203 14.72 -0.72 -13.08
N SER A 204 15.70 0.17 -13.06
CA SER A 204 15.63 1.46 -13.75
C SER A 204 15.76 1.31 -15.28
N LYS A 205 15.43 2.38 -15.99
CA LYS A 205 15.60 2.45 -17.45
C LYS A 205 17.05 2.19 -17.93
N ASN A 206 18.01 2.45 -17.06
CA ASN A 206 19.44 2.23 -17.35
C ASN A 206 19.90 0.80 -17.04
N GLY A 207 19.02 -0.05 -16.48
CA GLY A 207 19.34 -1.40 -16.05
C GLY A 207 19.89 -1.50 -14.63
N ASP A 208 19.94 -0.40 -13.88
CA ASP A 208 20.34 -0.43 -12.48
C ASP A 208 19.23 -1.04 -11.62
N VAL A 209 19.61 -1.89 -10.67
CA VAL A 209 18.71 -2.61 -9.78
C VAL A 209 18.70 -1.94 -8.41
N PHE A 210 17.50 -1.73 -7.87
CA PHE A 210 17.25 -1.13 -6.57
C PHE A 210 16.29 -2.01 -5.74
N PRO A 211 16.32 -1.93 -4.40
CA PRO A 211 15.40 -2.69 -3.55
C PRO A 211 13.92 -2.30 -3.76
N SER A 212 13.67 -1.04 -4.09
CA SER A 212 12.35 -0.45 -4.36
C SER A 212 12.51 0.76 -5.27
N GLY A 213 11.46 1.15 -5.97
CA GLY A 213 11.41 2.42 -6.72
C GLY A 213 11.49 3.66 -5.82
N PHE A 214 11.35 3.48 -4.51
CA PHE A 214 11.40 4.55 -3.49
C PHE A 214 12.66 4.49 -2.61
N LEU A 215 13.54 3.50 -2.80
CA LEU A 215 14.79 3.34 -2.04
C LEU A 215 16.00 3.42 -3.00
N PRO A 216 16.64 4.60 -3.11
CA PRO A 216 17.66 4.87 -4.12
C PRO A 216 19.05 4.31 -3.73
N ILE A 217 19.11 3.08 -3.25
CA ILE A 217 20.34 2.35 -2.93
C ILE A 217 20.57 1.31 -4.04
N LYS A 218 21.59 1.51 -4.86
CA LYS A 218 21.88 0.62 -6.00
C LYS A 218 22.39 -0.73 -5.51
N ALA A 219 21.73 -1.79 -5.95
CA ALA A 219 22.07 -3.18 -5.61
C ALA A 219 22.90 -3.89 -6.69
N GLY A 220 22.93 -3.35 -7.90
CA GLY A 220 23.66 -3.90 -9.04
C GLY A 220 23.14 -3.38 -10.39
N SER A 221 23.52 -4.02 -11.50
CA SER A 221 23.01 -3.70 -12.82
C SER A 221 22.81 -4.96 -13.66
N VAL A 222 21.64 -5.10 -14.27
CA VAL A 222 21.33 -6.22 -15.18
C VAL A 222 22.15 -6.19 -16.48
N ARG A 223 22.87 -5.11 -16.72
CA ARG A 223 23.83 -5.03 -17.82
C ARG A 223 25.17 -5.73 -17.51
N GLN A 224 25.43 -6.02 -16.24
CA GLN A 224 26.69 -6.60 -15.76
C GLN A 224 26.52 -8.01 -15.21
N LYS A 225 25.38 -8.28 -14.58
CA LYS A 225 25.08 -9.54 -13.89
C LYS A 225 23.64 -9.96 -14.10
N SER A 226 23.35 -11.25 -14.02
CA SER A 226 21.97 -11.73 -14.09
C SER A 226 21.14 -11.20 -12.93
N ILE A 227 19.84 -10.99 -13.16
CA ILE A 227 18.91 -10.53 -12.11
C ILE A 227 18.86 -11.50 -10.93
N VAL A 228 19.01 -12.82 -11.20
CA VAL A 228 19.03 -13.86 -10.16
C VAL A 228 20.27 -13.71 -9.29
N GLU A 229 21.45 -13.50 -9.90
CA GLU A 229 22.70 -13.28 -9.17
C GLU A 229 22.62 -12.02 -8.30
N ILE A 230 22.13 -10.90 -8.87
CA ILE A 230 21.97 -9.65 -8.13
C ILE A 230 21.01 -9.85 -6.95
N TYR A 231 19.84 -10.46 -7.19
CA TYR A 231 18.83 -10.67 -6.13
C TYR A 231 19.34 -11.54 -5.00
N ARG A 232 20.08 -12.60 -5.30
CA ARG A 232 20.58 -13.54 -4.29
C ARG A 232 21.81 -13.03 -3.55
N ASN A 233 22.74 -12.40 -4.26
CA ASN A 233 24.11 -12.18 -3.79
C ASN A 233 24.46 -10.72 -3.49
N SER A 234 23.65 -9.74 -3.93
CA SER A 234 23.90 -8.33 -3.58
C SER A 234 23.88 -8.14 -2.06
N GLU A 235 24.92 -7.55 -1.53
CA GLU A 235 25.02 -7.21 -0.09
C GLU A 235 23.84 -6.34 0.36
N VAL A 236 23.48 -5.33 -0.44
CA VAL A 236 22.34 -4.44 -0.17
C VAL A 236 21.04 -5.24 0.00
N LEU A 237 20.75 -6.17 -0.92
CA LEU A 237 19.52 -6.94 -0.87
C LEU A 237 19.54 -8.00 0.23
N ARG A 238 20.72 -8.59 0.51
CA ARG A 238 20.89 -9.53 1.62
C ARG A 238 20.69 -8.85 2.98
N SER A 239 21.30 -7.68 3.16
CA SER A 239 21.17 -6.91 4.40
C SER A 239 19.72 -6.50 4.66
N LEU A 240 18.98 -6.05 3.64
CA LEU A 240 17.56 -5.68 3.77
C LEU A 240 16.64 -6.88 4.09
N ARG A 241 17.08 -8.11 3.86
CA ARG A 241 16.36 -9.33 4.27
C ARG A 241 16.73 -9.82 5.66
N ASN A 242 17.78 -9.26 6.26
CA ASN A 242 18.23 -9.60 7.61
C ASN A 242 17.59 -8.67 8.65
N TYR A 243 16.58 -9.16 9.37
CA TYR A 243 15.86 -8.37 10.38
C TYR A 243 16.71 -8.02 11.61
N GLU A 244 17.78 -8.75 11.87
CA GLU A 244 18.69 -8.46 12.99
C GLU A 244 19.45 -7.12 12.78
N LEU A 245 19.54 -6.65 11.54
CA LEU A 245 20.13 -5.34 11.22
C LEU A 245 19.17 -4.18 11.47
N LEU A 246 17.89 -4.44 11.71
CA LEU A 246 16.94 -3.38 12.06
C LEU A 246 17.35 -2.71 13.37
N LYS A 247 17.01 -1.43 13.48
CA LYS A 247 17.35 -0.57 14.63
C LYS A 247 16.10 -0.09 15.36
N GLY A 248 16.33 0.52 16.52
CA GLY A 248 15.32 1.12 17.36
C GLY A 248 14.13 0.20 17.62
N LYS A 249 12.90 0.74 17.58
CA LYS A 249 11.68 -0.04 17.87
C LYS A 249 11.41 -1.15 16.86
N CYS A 250 11.85 -1.01 15.60
CA CYS A 250 11.66 -2.06 14.60
C CYS A 250 12.48 -3.32 14.92
N LYS A 251 13.66 -3.19 15.55
CA LYS A 251 14.52 -4.32 15.96
C LYS A 251 13.86 -5.22 16.99
N VAL A 252 13.23 -4.62 17.99
CA VAL A 252 12.63 -5.35 19.13
C VAL A 252 11.13 -5.62 18.94
N CYS A 253 10.59 -5.29 17.76
CA CYS A 253 9.17 -5.44 17.49
C CYS A 253 8.81 -6.90 17.20
N GLU A 254 7.79 -7.42 17.84
CA GLU A 254 7.23 -8.74 17.63
C GLU A 254 6.72 -8.95 16.19
N PHE A 255 6.37 -7.86 15.49
CA PHE A 255 5.94 -7.90 14.09
C PHE A 255 7.07 -7.67 13.07
N ARG A 256 8.34 -7.65 13.50
CA ARG A 256 9.48 -7.28 12.63
C ARG A 256 9.58 -8.09 11.35
N GLU A 257 9.28 -9.39 11.40
CA GLU A 257 9.44 -10.30 10.27
C GLU A 257 8.31 -10.17 9.23
N VAL A 258 7.10 -9.84 9.66
CA VAL A 258 5.96 -9.67 8.77
C VAL A 258 5.80 -8.22 8.30
N CYS A 259 6.03 -7.25 9.17
CA CYS A 259 5.93 -5.82 8.89
C CYS A 259 7.27 -5.26 8.40
N GLY A 260 8.27 -5.25 9.28
CA GLY A 260 9.59 -4.70 9.02
C GLY A 260 9.64 -3.19 8.72
N GLY A 261 8.50 -2.48 8.76
CA GLY A 261 8.38 -1.06 8.39
C GLY A 261 8.74 -0.75 6.93
N SER A 262 8.44 0.45 6.45
CA SER A 262 8.91 0.92 5.14
C SER A 262 10.40 1.29 5.23
N ARG A 263 11.24 0.49 4.58
CA ARG A 263 12.68 0.76 4.51
C ARG A 263 12.99 1.99 3.66
N SER A 264 12.12 2.26 2.68
CA SER A 264 12.18 3.47 1.85
C SER A 264 11.92 4.73 2.67
N ARG A 265 10.89 4.70 3.54
CA ARG A 265 10.56 5.86 4.40
C ARG A 265 11.59 6.03 5.50
N ALA A 266 12.05 4.96 6.14
CA ALA A 266 13.14 5.03 7.11
C ALA A 266 14.35 5.74 6.48
N TYR A 267 14.77 5.33 5.28
CA TYR A 267 15.87 5.98 4.56
C TYR A 267 15.58 7.44 4.18
N ALA A 268 14.36 7.75 3.73
CA ALA A 268 14.02 9.12 3.35
C ALA A 268 14.21 10.10 4.51
N TYR A 269 13.84 9.69 5.73
CA TYR A 269 13.91 10.51 6.93
C TYR A 269 15.30 10.52 7.60
N THR A 270 16.01 9.40 7.61
CA THR A 270 17.23 9.22 8.43
C THR A 270 18.49 8.97 7.61
N LYS A 271 18.37 8.73 6.31
CA LYS A 271 19.43 8.23 5.42
C LYS A 271 19.95 6.83 5.78
N ASP A 272 19.25 6.13 6.67
CA ASP A 272 19.53 4.75 7.03
C ASP A 272 18.28 3.87 6.82
N PRO A 273 18.30 2.87 5.91
CA PRO A 273 17.15 2.02 5.66
C PRO A 273 16.84 1.05 6.80
N PHE A 274 17.72 0.92 7.79
CA PHE A 274 17.55 0.02 8.94
C PHE A 274 16.91 0.71 10.15
N GLU A 275 16.82 2.03 10.15
CA GLU A 275 16.20 2.79 11.24
C GLU A 275 14.70 2.47 11.41
N SER A 276 14.18 2.86 12.57
CA SER A 276 12.75 2.71 12.88
C SER A 276 11.87 3.41 11.85
N GLU A 277 10.76 2.79 11.53
CA GLU A 277 9.72 3.40 10.69
C GLU A 277 9.14 4.64 11.39
N PRO A 278 9.29 5.85 10.81
CA PRO A 278 8.91 7.09 11.49
C PRO A 278 7.40 7.26 11.68
N LEU A 279 6.57 6.73 10.79
CA LEU A 279 5.11 6.84 10.88
C LEU A 279 4.44 5.70 11.67
N CYS A 280 5.19 4.83 12.34
CA CYS A 280 4.62 3.77 13.16
C CYS A 280 4.38 4.26 14.59
N ILE A 281 3.15 4.19 15.08
CA ILE A 281 2.81 4.52 16.48
C ILE A 281 2.98 3.33 17.43
N TRP A 282 3.06 2.11 16.90
CA TRP A 282 3.15 0.90 17.71
C TRP A 282 4.34 0.91 18.66
N LYS A 283 4.08 0.53 19.90
CA LYS A 283 5.10 0.33 20.94
C LYS A 283 5.30 -1.17 21.13
N PRO A 284 6.47 -1.73 20.75
CA PRO A 284 6.75 -3.16 20.92
C PRO A 284 6.55 -3.61 22.36
N GLY A 285 5.99 -4.80 22.55
CA GLY A 285 5.71 -5.36 23.86
C GLY A 285 4.59 -4.69 24.66
N SER A 286 3.86 -3.73 24.10
CA SER A 286 2.77 -3.03 24.82
C SER A 286 1.52 -3.88 25.03
N SER A 287 1.42 -5.04 24.40
CA SER A 287 0.27 -5.94 24.55
C SER A 287 0.70 -7.41 24.59
N GLN A 288 0.30 -8.09 25.68
CA GLN A 288 0.53 -9.55 25.80
C GLN A 288 -0.30 -10.37 24.81
N ILE A 289 -1.43 -9.84 24.35
CA ILE A 289 -2.33 -10.51 23.40
C ILE A 289 -1.57 -10.84 22.09
N PHE A 290 -0.73 -9.92 21.62
CA PHE A 290 -0.03 -10.08 20.35
C PHE A 290 1.33 -10.77 20.49
N SER A 291 1.99 -10.67 21.64
CA SER A 291 3.27 -11.35 21.90
C SER A 291 3.15 -12.87 21.82
N SER A 292 2.00 -13.43 22.23
CA SER A 292 1.75 -14.87 22.19
C SER A 292 1.52 -15.46 20.79
N VAL A 293 1.24 -14.62 19.79
CA VAL A 293 0.99 -15.07 18.41
C VAL A 293 2.26 -15.61 17.76
N PHE A 294 3.41 -15.03 18.08
CA PHE A 294 4.70 -15.37 17.48
C PHE A 294 5.44 -16.48 18.23
N LEU A 295 5.19 -16.63 19.55
CA LEU A 295 5.77 -17.71 20.34
C LEU A 295 5.27 -19.13 19.93
N LYS A 296 4.10 -19.22 19.28
CA LYS A 296 3.56 -20.51 18.79
C LYS A 296 4.17 -20.96 17.47
N GLN A 297 4.77 -20.06 16.68
CA GLN A 297 5.43 -20.43 15.42
C GLN A 297 6.83 -21.02 15.63
N GLU A 298 7.52 -20.66 16.70
CA GLU A 298 8.83 -21.24 17.06
C GLU A 298 8.75 -22.67 17.66
N GLN A 299 7.55 -23.14 18.01
CA GLN A 299 7.33 -24.49 18.58
C GLN A 299 6.79 -25.51 17.53
N SER A 300 6.57 -25.08 16.29
CA SER A 300 6.01 -25.92 15.23
C SER A 300 6.95 -26.17 14.03
N ASP A 301 8.20 -25.72 14.12
CA ASP A 301 9.33 -26.04 13.23
C ASP A 301 10.35 -26.90 14.03
#